data_5bb1798da26039d249fae2a5b4b44895
#
_entry.id   5bb1798da26039d249fae2a5b4b44895
#
_cell.length_a   1.000
_cell.length_b   1.000
_cell.length_c   1.000
_cell.angle_alpha   90.00
_cell.angle_beta   90.00
_cell.angle_gamma   90.00
#
_symmetry.space_group_name_H-M   'P 1'
#
loop_
_entity.id
_entity.type
_entity.pdbx_description
1 polymer ?
#
loop_
_entity_poly.entity_id
_entity_poly.type
_entity_poly.pdbx_seq_one_letter_code
_entity_poly.pdbx_strand_id
1 'polypeptide(L)'
;MIFSRPRTPAAKCLHLIRLQETTSRSDLVKATGLSQPTVTRAISALVDAGYVTERNDLTQSKGRGRPTIPLELADMPGVHAGVAVGTESTYMALFDLKGRTLLCRDMDITVKKVSEDDFIQSMMAELNQMTTKLERPIRTVGVTTSGTVREGGKVFAPNLGWDGVDIGDQLREQFSVPVEVSSISSAIVGSEMQSAASLNNPSVMALFADDSIACAISHPDGVEPIEVEQGELTTQGLINAIGVENIRTLKDAVTDSREDTRYALDRRARGLGALVAGLCSNYSPATVVVAGSAFIDDPLASAPFARTVRSEANCSPELRLIPTHREVVRDIARAVALDRVLREPLKVAGR
;
A
#
# COMPACT_ATOMS: atom_id res chain seq x y z
N MET A 1 10.62 -10.25 2.99
CA MET A 1 9.31 -10.15 2.30
C MET A 1 8.58 -8.96 2.92
N ILE A 2 8.07 -8.05 2.11
CA ILE A 2 7.34 -6.84 2.52
C ILE A 2 5.89 -7.25 2.84
N PHE A 3 5.23 -6.48 3.70
CA PHE A 3 3.83 -6.69 4.11
C PHE A 3 3.53 -8.07 4.71
N SER A 4 4.49 -8.66 5.43
CA SER A 4 4.20 -9.90 6.14
C SER A 4 3.25 -9.66 7.33
N ARG A 5 2.42 -10.65 7.64
CA ARG A 5 1.56 -10.59 8.82
C ARG A 5 2.39 -10.40 10.09
N PRO A 6 1.86 -9.71 11.12
CA PRO A 6 2.55 -9.55 12.39
C PRO A 6 2.89 -10.92 13.01
N ARG A 7 4.17 -11.24 13.14
CA ARG A 7 4.63 -12.55 13.65
C ARG A 7 5.00 -12.53 15.13
N THR A 8 5.65 -11.45 15.56
CA THR A 8 6.08 -11.32 16.95
C THR A 8 4.91 -10.93 17.86
N PRO A 9 4.92 -11.31 19.16
CA PRO A 9 3.90 -10.87 20.10
C PRO A 9 3.72 -9.35 20.15
N ALA A 10 4.82 -8.58 20.11
CA ALA A 10 4.78 -7.12 20.08
C ALA A 10 4.11 -6.58 18.81
N ALA A 11 4.46 -7.11 17.63
CA ALA A 11 3.83 -6.70 16.37
C ALA A 11 2.33 -7.02 16.33
N LYS A 12 1.92 -8.21 16.83
CA LYS A 12 0.49 -8.58 16.94
C LYS A 12 -0.29 -7.63 17.85
N CYS A 13 0.26 -7.33 19.02
CA CYS A 13 -0.35 -6.39 19.95
C CYS A 13 -0.42 -4.98 19.37
N LEU A 14 0.67 -4.48 18.77
CA LEU A 14 0.71 -3.14 18.17
C LEU A 14 -0.31 -3.00 17.04
N HIS A 15 -0.42 -4.01 16.16
CA HIS A 15 -1.41 -4.02 15.08
C HIS A 15 -2.84 -3.84 15.59
N LEU A 16 -3.23 -4.60 16.62
CA LEU A 16 -4.57 -4.52 17.21
C LEU A 16 -4.82 -3.21 17.96
N ILE A 17 -3.83 -2.72 18.73
CA ILE A 17 -3.94 -1.44 19.45
C ILE A 17 -4.10 -0.29 18.45
N ARG A 18 -3.39 -0.33 17.31
CA ARG A 18 -3.44 0.73 16.30
C ARG A 18 -4.83 0.89 15.68
N LEU A 19 -5.57 -0.21 15.51
CA LEU A 19 -6.89 -0.23 14.87
C LEU A 19 -8.04 0.11 15.82
N GLN A 20 -7.76 0.27 17.12
CA GLN A 20 -8.76 0.57 18.13
C GLN A 20 -8.43 1.90 18.80
N GLU A 21 -9.43 2.58 19.33
CA GLU A 21 -9.20 3.78 20.15
C GLU A 21 -8.57 3.39 21.49
N THR A 22 -9.15 2.39 22.13
CA THR A 22 -8.63 1.82 23.39
C THR A 22 -8.80 0.30 23.40
N THR A 23 -7.89 -0.40 24.02
CA THR A 23 -7.98 -1.84 24.23
C THR A 23 -7.41 -2.23 25.59
N SER A 24 -7.56 -3.46 26.01
CA SER A 24 -6.98 -3.98 27.25
C SER A 24 -6.10 -5.20 27.01
N ARG A 25 -5.25 -5.53 27.98
CA ARG A 25 -4.45 -6.77 27.92
C ARG A 25 -5.33 -8.01 27.78
N SER A 26 -6.50 -8.04 28.44
CA SER A 26 -7.45 -9.16 28.33
C SER A 26 -8.05 -9.28 26.93
N ASP A 27 -8.34 -8.16 26.26
CA ASP A 27 -8.85 -8.17 24.89
C ASP A 27 -7.76 -8.62 23.90
N LEU A 28 -6.52 -8.18 24.11
CA LEU A 28 -5.38 -8.62 23.31
C LEU A 28 -5.10 -10.13 23.49
N VAL A 29 -5.23 -10.69 24.70
CA VAL A 29 -5.12 -12.14 24.92
C VAL A 29 -6.16 -12.88 24.08
N LYS A 30 -7.42 -12.43 24.10
CA LYS A 30 -8.51 -13.05 23.33
C LYS A 30 -8.27 -12.92 21.82
N ALA A 31 -7.90 -11.73 21.34
CA ALA A 31 -7.75 -11.46 19.93
C ALA A 31 -6.49 -12.09 19.32
N THR A 32 -5.39 -12.19 20.08
CA THR A 32 -4.13 -12.76 19.58
C THR A 32 -4.00 -14.26 19.80
N GLY A 33 -4.77 -14.85 20.73
CA GLY A 33 -4.61 -16.23 21.18
C GLY A 33 -3.31 -16.48 21.99
N LEU A 34 -2.57 -15.43 22.34
CA LEU A 34 -1.33 -15.54 23.11
C LEU A 34 -1.63 -15.68 24.61
N SER A 35 -0.70 -16.29 25.36
CA SER A 35 -0.82 -16.37 26.82
C SER A 35 -0.74 -14.98 27.48
N GLN A 36 -1.42 -14.81 28.63
CA GLN A 36 -1.39 -13.53 29.37
C GLN A 36 0.04 -13.06 29.72
N PRO A 37 0.98 -13.92 30.19
CA PRO A 37 2.36 -13.49 30.41
C PRO A 37 3.07 -13.01 29.14
N THR A 38 2.77 -13.62 27.98
CA THR A 38 3.33 -13.22 26.68
C THR A 38 2.82 -11.84 26.28
N VAL A 39 1.51 -11.60 26.36
CA VAL A 39 0.90 -10.29 26.09
C VAL A 39 1.46 -9.23 27.05
N THR A 40 1.57 -9.53 28.34
CA THR A 40 2.12 -8.59 29.33
C THR A 40 3.54 -8.18 28.99
N ARG A 41 4.42 -9.13 28.65
CA ARG A 41 5.81 -8.82 28.23
C ARG A 41 5.86 -8.01 26.92
N ALA A 42 5.00 -8.35 25.95
CA ALA A 42 4.92 -7.63 24.69
C ALA A 42 4.48 -6.18 24.89
N ILE A 43 3.47 -5.96 25.74
CA ILE A 43 3.00 -4.60 26.07
C ILE A 43 4.05 -3.81 26.85
N SER A 44 4.71 -4.40 27.84
CA SER A 44 5.80 -3.70 28.56
C SER A 44 6.89 -3.25 27.58
N ALA A 45 7.33 -4.13 26.66
CA ALA A 45 8.33 -3.78 25.66
C ALA A 45 7.85 -2.67 24.68
N LEU A 46 6.55 -2.64 24.33
CA LEU A 46 5.97 -1.58 23.51
C LEU A 46 5.86 -0.25 24.26
N VAL A 47 5.56 -0.29 25.57
CA VAL A 47 5.54 0.90 26.45
C VAL A 47 6.96 1.45 26.61
N ASP A 48 7.94 0.60 26.92
CA ASP A 48 9.36 0.98 27.05
C ASP A 48 9.92 1.57 25.73
N ALA A 49 9.45 1.06 24.60
CA ALA A 49 9.79 1.57 23.26
C ALA A 49 9.01 2.85 22.88
N GLY A 50 8.07 3.31 23.69
CA GLY A 50 7.29 4.52 23.46
C GLY A 50 6.17 4.38 22.41
N TYR A 51 5.79 3.15 22.02
CA TYR A 51 4.69 2.93 21.06
C TYR A 51 3.31 2.89 21.69
N VAL A 52 3.22 2.51 22.96
CA VAL A 52 1.96 2.32 23.68
C VAL A 52 2.01 3.07 25.01
N THR A 53 0.88 3.65 25.37
CA THR A 53 0.67 4.30 26.68
C THR A 53 -0.41 3.57 27.46
N GLU A 54 -0.15 3.39 28.78
CA GLU A 54 -1.14 2.89 29.74
C GLU A 54 -1.95 4.07 30.28
N ARG A 55 -3.26 4.06 30.02
CA ARG A 55 -4.20 5.10 30.44
C ARG A 55 -4.70 4.82 31.86
N ASN A 56 -3.83 5.05 32.83
CA ASN A 56 -4.18 4.90 34.25
C ASN A 56 -5.31 5.84 34.68
N ASP A 57 -5.44 7.00 34.03
CA ASP A 57 -6.50 8.00 34.22
C ASP A 57 -7.89 7.48 33.79
N LEU A 58 -7.94 6.51 32.87
CA LEU A 58 -9.17 5.88 32.37
C LEU A 58 -9.44 4.50 32.99
N THR A 59 -8.77 4.17 34.10
CA THR A 59 -8.91 2.87 34.76
C THR A 59 -10.35 2.62 35.17
N GLN A 60 -10.94 1.53 34.71
CA GLN A 60 -12.30 1.13 35.04
C GLN A 60 -12.30 -0.04 36.04
N SER A 61 -13.00 0.14 37.15
CA SER A 61 -13.31 -0.95 38.06
C SER A 61 -14.70 -1.52 37.73
N LYS A 62 -14.77 -2.66 37.04
CA LYS A 62 -16.02 -3.38 36.77
C LYS A 62 -16.28 -4.43 37.87
N GLY A 63 -16.74 -4.02 39.04
CA GLY A 63 -17.14 -4.93 40.13
C GLY A 63 -15.95 -5.65 40.81
N ARG A 64 -16.16 -6.92 41.25
CA ARG A 64 -15.12 -7.75 41.89
C ARG A 64 -14.10 -8.21 40.85
N GLY A 65 -12.94 -7.55 40.80
CA GLY A 65 -11.82 -7.91 39.92
C GLY A 65 -10.73 -6.86 39.97
N ARG A 66 -9.54 -7.20 39.41
CA ARG A 66 -8.46 -6.23 39.27
C ARG A 66 -8.89 -5.16 38.24
N PRO A 67 -8.71 -3.86 38.54
CA PRO A 67 -9.03 -2.80 37.60
C PRO A 67 -8.35 -3.01 36.25
N THR A 68 -9.07 -2.73 35.16
CA THR A 68 -8.55 -2.83 33.80
C THR A 68 -7.96 -1.49 33.41
N ILE A 69 -6.67 -1.47 33.06
CA ILE A 69 -5.96 -0.30 32.56
C ILE A 69 -6.06 -0.32 31.03
N PRO A 70 -6.70 0.70 30.39
CA PRO A 70 -6.74 0.81 28.94
C PRO A 70 -5.36 1.10 28.34
N LEU A 71 -5.14 0.60 27.14
CA LEU A 71 -3.95 0.78 26.34
C LEU A 71 -4.31 1.59 25.10
N GLU A 72 -3.46 2.55 24.75
CA GLU A 72 -3.58 3.38 23.53
C GLU A 72 -2.23 3.48 22.82
N LEU A 73 -2.27 3.85 21.53
CA LEU A 73 -1.03 4.28 20.87
C LEU A 73 -0.52 5.57 21.51
N ALA A 74 0.78 5.60 21.82
CA ALA A 74 1.44 6.81 22.28
C ALA A 74 1.53 7.86 21.17
N ASP A 75 1.50 9.14 21.54
CA ASP A 75 1.82 10.22 20.60
C ASP A 75 3.35 10.30 20.45
N MET A 76 3.84 9.64 19.43
CA MET A 76 5.28 9.56 19.14
C MET A 76 5.80 10.84 18.51
N PRO A 77 6.99 11.29 18.88
CA PRO A 77 7.59 12.49 18.29
C PRO A 77 8.04 12.29 16.83
N GLY A 78 8.18 11.04 16.37
CA GLY A 78 8.63 10.72 15.02
C GLY A 78 7.48 10.51 14.02
N VAL A 79 7.83 10.56 12.74
CA VAL A 79 6.92 10.35 11.61
C VAL A 79 7.42 9.26 10.66
N HIS A 80 6.52 8.73 9.86
CA HIS A 80 6.80 7.73 8.84
C HIS A 80 6.57 8.37 7.47
N ALA A 81 7.62 8.47 6.65
CA ALA A 81 7.55 9.07 5.33
C ALA A 81 7.12 8.03 4.29
N GLY A 82 6.11 8.37 3.50
CA GLY A 82 5.62 7.53 2.40
C GLY A 82 5.66 8.30 1.09
N VAL A 83 6.15 7.64 0.05
CA VAL A 83 6.28 8.18 -1.30
C VAL A 83 5.60 7.23 -2.27
N ALA A 84 4.74 7.77 -3.13
CA ALA A 84 4.16 7.05 -4.26
C ALA A 84 4.61 7.72 -5.55
N VAL A 85 5.55 7.06 -6.25
CA VAL A 85 6.15 7.57 -7.49
C VAL A 85 5.22 7.25 -8.65
N GLY A 86 4.69 8.30 -9.29
CA GLY A 86 3.93 8.23 -10.53
C GLY A 86 4.71 8.79 -11.71
N THR A 87 4.18 8.63 -12.92
CA THR A 87 4.83 9.08 -14.18
C THR A 87 4.94 10.59 -14.29
N GLU A 88 3.87 11.31 -13.94
CA GLU A 88 3.76 12.76 -14.09
C GLU A 88 3.88 13.51 -12.76
N SER A 89 3.56 12.86 -11.65
CA SER A 89 3.55 13.46 -10.32
C SER A 89 3.87 12.40 -9.27
N THR A 90 4.56 12.80 -8.21
CA THR A 90 4.91 11.95 -7.08
C THR A 90 4.23 12.45 -5.83
N TYR A 91 3.40 11.61 -5.22
CA TYR A 91 2.78 11.91 -3.94
C TYR A 91 3.72 11.58 -2.79
N MET A 92 3.89 12.52 -1.88
CA MET A 92 4.68 12.33 -0.66
C MET A 92 3.85 12.71 0.56
N ALA A 93 3.97 11.94 1.64
CA ALA A 93 3.27 12.24 2.88
C ALA A 93 4.04 11.77 4.12
N LEU A 94 3.84 12.48 5.22
CA LEU A 94 4.30 12.11 6.55
C LEU A 94 3.10 11.62 7.35
N PHE A 95 3.23 10.42 7.91
CA PHE A 95 2.18 9.74 8.66
C PHE A 95 2.58 9.58 10.13
N ASP A 96 1.58 9.61 11.01
CA ASP A 96 1.75 9.09 12.37
C ASP A 96 1.60 7.55 12.40
N LEU A 97 1.84 6.94 13.54
CA LEU A 97 1.74 5.49 13.69
C LEU A 97 0.28 4.97 13.54
N LYS A 98 -0.74 5.82 13.73
CA LYS A 98 -2.14 5.48 13.42
C LYS A 98 -2.40 5.43 11.90
N GLY A 99 -1.50 6.01 11.10
CA GLY A 99 -1.65 6.14 9.65
C GLY A 99 -2.40 7.40 9.24
N ARG A 100 -2.55 8.39 10.13
CA ARG A 100 -3.11 9.70 9.79
C ARG A 100 -2.05 10.51 9.05
N THR A 101 -2.46 11.13 7.95
CA THR A 101 -1.62 12.07 7.21
C THR A 101 -1.43 13.36 8.02
N LEU A 102 -0.20 13.66 8.40
CA LEU A 102 0.17 14.89 9.12
C LEU A 102 0.53 16.02 8.16
N LEU A 103 1.21 15.68 7.07
CA LEU A 103 1.56 16.60 5.99
C LEU A 103 1.66 15.82 4.69
N CYS A 104 1.24 16.41 3.57
CA CYS A 104 1.43 15.82 2.25
C CYS A 104 1.78 16.87 1.21
N ARG A 105 2.43 16.42 0.13
CA ARG A 105 2.85 17.20 -1.02
C ARG A 105 2.73 16.36 -2.29
N ASP A 106 2.44 17.03 -3.38
CA ASP A 106 2.60 16.47 -4.71
C ASP A 106 3.81 17.19 -5.34
N MET A 107 4.74 16.41 -5.87
CA MET A 107 5.89 16.88 -6.62
C MET A 107 5.59 16.66 -8.11
N ASP A 108 5.30 17.73 -8.82
CA ASP A 108 4.91 17.71 -10.24
C ASP A 108 6.16 17.66 -11.12
N ILE A 109 6.83 16.51 -11.11
CA ILE A 109 7.99 16.19 -11.95
C ILE A 109 7.65 14.97 -12.79
N THR A 110 7.67 15.14 -14.13
CA THR A 110 7.60 14.01 -15.05
C THR A 110 8.89 13.22 -14.96
N VAL A 111 8.85 12.04 -14.36
CA VAL A 111 10.04 11.25 -14.00
C VAL A 111 10.95 10.99 -15.19
N LYS A 112 10.39 10.63 -16.37
CA LYS A 112 11.16 10.39 -17.62
C LYS A 112 11.92 11.60 -18.16
N LYS A 113 11.60 12.82 -17.72
CA LYS A 113 12.22 14.07 -18.24
C LYS A 113 13.43 14.52 -17.46
N VAL A 114 13.73 13.87 -16.35
CA VAL A 114 14.87 14.19 -15.48
C VAL A 114 15.75 12.95 -15.31
N SER A 115 17.01 13.15 -14.91
CA SER A 115 17.86 12.02 -14.55
C SER A 115 17.35 11.34 -13.27
N GLU A 116 17.69 10.07 -13.09
CA GLU A 116 17.35 9.30 -11.90
C GLU A 116 17.88 9.99 -10.63
N ASP A 117 19.13 10.44 -10.66
CA ASP A 117 19.77 11.12 -9.54
C ASP A 117 19.09 12.46 -9.22
N ASP A 118 18.78 13.28 -10.22
CA ASP A 118 18.09 14.57 -10.00
C ASP A 118 16.70 14.35 -9.42
N PHE A 119 15.98 13.31 -9.87
CA PHE A 119 14.68 12.97 -9.31
C PHE A 119 14.79 12.57 -7.84
N ILE A 120 15.74 11.67 -7.51
CA ILE A 120 15.91 11.18 -6.14
C ILE A 120 16.39 12.33 -5.22
N GLN A 121 17.31 13.20 -5.68
CA GLN A 121 17.73 14.37 -4.94
C GLN A 121 16.58 15.34 -4.67
N SER A 122 15.73 15.60 -5.67
CA SER A 122 14.56 16.47 -5.51
C SER A 122 13.57 15.89 -4.49
N MET A 123 13.34 14.58 -4.53
CA MET A 123 12.48 13.89 -3.57
C MET A 123 13.05 13.95 -2.14
N MET A 124 14.35 13.72 -1.97
CA MET A 124 15.03 13.83 -0.67
C MET A 124 14.96 15.25 -0.11
N ALA A 125 15.16 16.26 -0.95
CA ALA A 125 15.07 17.68 -0.55
C ALA A 125 13.63 18.02 -0.08
N GLU A 126 12.60 17.55 -0.78
CA GLU A 126 11.20 17.77 -0.37
C GLU A 126 10.87 17.07 0.95
N LEU A 127 11.30 15.81 1.14
CA LEU A 127 11.12 15.10 2.41
C LEU A 127 11.80 15.81 3.58
N ASN A 128 13.02 16.33 3.39
CA ASN A 128 13.71 17.13 4.39
C ASN A 128 12.95 18.42 4.73
N GLN A 129 12.41 19.12 3.71
CA GLN A 129 11.60 20.31 3.93
C GLN A 129 10.32 20.01 4.71
N MET A 130 9.66 18.90 4.37
CA MET A 130 8.43 18.47 5.07
C MET A 130 8.68 18.16 6.53
N THR A 131 9.78 17.46 6.86
CA THR A 131 10.16 17.13 8.25
C THR A 131 10.58 18.35 9.06
N THR A 132 11.34 19.25 8.46
CA THR A 132 11.70 20.52 9.10
C THR A 132 10.46 21.34 9.45
N LYS A 133 9.46 21.37 8.56
CA LYS A 133 8.20 22.09 8.81
C LYS A 133 7.38 21.49 9.96
N LEU A 134 7.42 20.15 10.15
CA LEU A 134 6.73 19.46 11.23
C LEU A 134 7.52 19.41 12.54
N GLU A 135 8.82 19.70 12.50
CA GLU A 135 9.76 19.56 13.64
C GLU A 135 9.74 18.13 14.22
N ARG A 136 9.53 17.11 13.37
CA ARG A 136 9.46 15.69 13.75
C ARG A 136 10.43 14.86 12.92
N PRO A 137 11.31 14.04 13.54
CA PRO A 137 12.26 13.21 12.80
C PRO A 137 11.56 12.07 12.05
N ILE A 138 12.07 11.71 10.87
CA ILE A 138 11.67 10.51 10.15
C ILE A 138 12.14 9.27 10.91
N ARG A 139 11.29 8.26 11.05
CA ARG A 139 11.58 6.95 11.65
C ARG A 139 11.68 5.83 10.63
N THR A 140 10.92 5.92 9.55
CA THR A 140 10.97 4.98 8.41
C THR A 140 10.66 5.74 7.13
N VAL A 141 11.19 5.26 6.01
CA VAL A 141 10.82 5.74 4.68
C VAL A 141 10.26 4.55 3.89
N GLY A 142 9.14 4.74 3.23
CA GLY A 142 8.56 3.79 2.30
C GLY A 142 8.37 4.40 0.93
N VAL A 143 8.76 3.68 -0.13
CA VAL A 143 8.58 4.11 -1.51
C VAL A 143 7.79 3.06 -2.27
N THR A 144 6.75 3.49 -2.96
CA THR A 144 6.05 2.67 -3.95
C THR A 144 6.28 3.19 -5.35
N THR A 145 6.43 2.28 -6.29
CA THR A 145 6.69 2.61 -7.69
C THR A 145 5.97 1.64 -8.61
N SER A 146 5.67 2.07 -9.83
CA SER A 146 5.28 1.18 -10.90
C SER A 146 6.44 0.27 -11.31
N GLY A 147 6.13 -0.86 -11.91
CA GLY A 147 7.14 -1.83 -12.34
C GLY A 147 7.50 -2.86 -11.27
N THR A 148 8.64 -3.51 -11.47
CA THR A 148 9.10 -4.62 -10.64
C THR A 148 10.19 -4.16 -9.68
N VAL A 149 10.05 -4.53 -8.41
CA VAL A 149 11.09 -4.37 -7.38
C VAL A 149 11.75 -5.71 -7.17
N ARG A 150 13.06 -5.81 -7.44
CA ARG A 150 13.85 -7.04 -7.25
C ARG A 150 14.57 -7.05 -5.91
N GLU A 151 15.24 -8.17 -5.60
CA GLU A 151 16.09 -8.30 -4.42
C GLU A 151 17.10 -7.15 -4.33
N GLY A 152 17.33 -6.64 -3.12
CA GLY A 152 18.15 -5.46 -2.87
C GLY A 152 17.40 -4.12 -3.04
N GLY A 153 16.12 -4.13 -3.48
CA GLY A 153 15.32 -2.92 -3.64
C GLY A 153 15.51 -2.20 -4.98
N LYS A 154 16.17 -2.84 -5.96
CA LYS A 154 16.35 -2.29 -7.30
C LYS A 154 15.05 -2.25 -8.08
N VAL A 155 14.76 -1.11 -8.68
CA VAL A 155 13.51 -0.84 -9.39
C VAL A 155 13.71 -0.92 -10.90
N PHE A 156 12.86 -1.71 -11.57
CA PHE A 156 12.76 -1.82 -13.02
C PHE A 156 11.37 -1.33 -13.45
N ALA A 157 11.31 -0.11 -13.94
CA ALA A 157 10.05 0.57 -14.31
C ALA A 157 10.20 1.30 -15.66
N PRO A 158 10.01 0.60 -16.80
CA PRO A 158 10.19 1.19 -18.14
C PRO A 158 9.30 2.41 -18.40
N ASN A 159 8.11 2.45 -17.79
CA ASN A 159 7.21 3.62 -17.85
C ASN A 159 7.77 4.85 -17.11
N LEU A 160 8.70 4.68 -16.17
CA LEU A 160 9.45 5.75 -15.53
C LEU A 160 10.83 6.02 -16.18
N GLY A 161 11.25 5.17 -17.11
CA GLY A 161 12.60 5.19 -17.70
C GLY A 161 13.65 4.56 -16.78
N TRP A 162 13.28 3.78 -15.77
CA TRP A 162 14.17 3.21 -14.78
C TRP A 162 14.57 1.78 -15.13
N ASP A 163 15.89 1.53 -15.09
CA ASP A 163 16.49 0.21 -15.35
C ASP A 163 17.48 -0.17 -14.23
N GLY A 164 16.96 -0.73 -13.15
CA GLY A 164 17.74 -1.16 -11.99
C GLY A 164 18.13 -0.05 -11.02
N VAL A 165 17.28 0.97 -10.89
CA VAL A 165 17.51 2.13 -10.00
C VAL A 165 17.48 1.70 -8.54
N ASP A 166 18.53 2.06 -7.80
CA ASP A 166 18.66 1.77 -6.37
C ASP A 166 18.22 2.95 -5.49
N ILE A 167 16.94 3.26 -5.52
CA ILE A 167 16.35 4.32 -4.70
C ILE A 167 16.40 4.01 -3.21
N GLY A 168 16.37 2.73 -2.84
CA GLY A 168 16.33 2.29 -1.45
C GLY A 168 17.63 2.60 -0.71
N ASP A 169 18.79 2.31 -1.31
CA ASP A 169 20.08 2.53 -0.68
C ASP A 169 20.40 4.02 -0.57
N GLN A 170 20.12 4.81 -1.60
CA GLN A 170 20.29 6.27 -1.55
C GLN A 170 19.49 6.91 -0.41
N LEU A 171 18.24 6.50 -0.21
CA LEU A 171 17.40 6.99 0.90
C LEU A 171 17.90 6.50 2.27
N ARG A 172 18.42 5.27 2.37
CA ARG A 172 19.02 4.77 3.63
C ARG A 172 20.26 5.54 4.01
N GLU A 173 21.11 5.87 3.05
CA GLU A 173 22.29 6.69 3.26
C GLU A 173 21.91 8.10 3.74
N GLN A 174 20.95 8.74 3.07
CA GLN A 174 20.51 10.10 3.39
C GLN A 174 19.86 10.23 4.76
N PHE A 175 18.92 9.33 5.09
CA PHE A 175 18.08 9.49 6.29
C PHE A 175 18.55 8.64 7.47
N SER A 176 19.44 7.67 7.26
CA SER A 176 19.93 6.73 8.29
C SER A 176 18.82 5.98 9.03
N VAL A 177 17.69 5.70 8.33
CA VAL A 177 16.53 4.99 8.85
C VAL A 177 16.19 3.78 7.97
N PRO A 178 15.35 2.84 8.46
CA PRO A 178 14.84 1.77 7.61
C PRO A 178 14.08 2.30 6.40
N VAL A 179 14.41 1.79 5.22
CA VAL A 179 13.74 2.11 3.94
C VAL A 179 13.19 0.84 3.33
N GLU A 180 11.92 0.88 2.95
CA GLU A 180 11.24 -0.19 2.21
C GLU A 180 10.79 0.32 0.84
N VAL A 181 11.04 -0.50 -0.20
CA VAL A 181 10.61 -0.20 -1.58
C VAL A 181 9.66 -1.30 -2.05
N SER A 182 8.53 -0.92 -2.63
CA SER A 182 7.48 -1.86 -3.03
C SER A 182 6.90 -1.51 -4.40
N SER A 183 6.36 -2.51 -5.10
CA SER A 183 5.49 -2.26 -6.24
C SER A 183 4.13 -1.73 -5.78
N ILE A 184 3.43 -1.00 -6.66
CA ILE A 184 2.09 -0.46 -6.39
C ILE A 184 1.11 -1.57 -6.01
N SER A 185 1.07 -2.67 -6.79
CA SER A 185 0.14 -3.78 -6.53
C SER A 185 0.37 -4.43 -5.16
N SER A 186 1.65 -4.65 -4.78
CA SER A 186 1.99 -5.17 -3.46
C SER A 186 1.60 -4.21 -2.34
N ALA A 187 1.76 -2.90 -2.55
CA ALA A 187 1.37 -1.90 -1.56
C ALA A 187 -0.16 -1.76 -1.41
N ILE A 188 -0.94 -1.98 -2.48
CA ILE A 188 -2.41 -2.06 -2.38
C ILE A 188 -2.81 -3.24 -1.48
N VAL A 189 -2.27 -4.44 -1.73
CA VAL A 189 -2.52 -5.61 -0.87
C VAL A 189 -2.05 -5.35 0.56
N GLY A 190 -0.89 -4.74 0.73
CA GLY A 190 -0.34 -4.37 2.05
C GLY A 190 -1.24 -3.41 2.81
N SER A 191 -1.83 -2.42 2.13
CA SER A 191 -2.79 -1.48 2.73
C SER A 191 -4.03 -2.21 3.28
N GLU A 192 -4.55 -3.18 2.53
CA GLU A 192 -5.66 -4.02 2.96
C GLU A 192 -5.31 -4.84 4.20
N MET A 193 -4.16 -5.52 4.16
CA MET A 193 -3.70 -6.33 5.29
C MET A 193 -3.47 -5.49 6.56
N GLN A 194 -2.94 -4.28 6.42
CA GLN A 194 -2.71 -3.37 7.54
C GLN A 194 -3.99 -2.75 8.10
N SER A 195 -5.04 -2.64 7.30
CA SER A 195 -6.34 -2.06 7.70
C SER A 195 -7.30 -3.09 8.28
N ALA A 196 -7.01 -4.36 8.12
CA ALA A 196 -7.90 -5.42 8.57
C ALA A 196 -7.85 -5.63 10.09
N ALA A 197 -9.01 -5.66 10.72
CA ALA A 197 -9.17 -5.78 12.16
C ALA A 197 -8.77 -7.17 12.74
N SER A 198 -8.60 -8.18 11.90
CA SER A 198 -8.24 -9.54 12.29
C SER A 198 -6.81 -9.87 11.87
N LEU A 199 -6.12 -10.65 12.69
CA LEU A 199 -4.80 -11.22 12.34
C LEU A 199 -4.90 -12.36 11.31
N ASN A 200 -6.08 -12.96 11.16
CA ASN A 200 -6.38 -14.02 10.21
C ASN A 200 -7.28 -13.49 9.10
N ASN A 201 -6.71 -12.70 8.21
CA ASN A 201 -7.46 -12.11 7.11
C ASN A 201 -7.63 -13.09 5.96
N PRO A 202 -8.79 -13.05 5.26
CA PRO A 202 -8.94 -13.75 3.99
C PRO A 202 -7.88 -13.29 2.98
N SER A 203 -7.65 -14.10 1.94
CA SER A 203 -6.70 -13.76 0.88
C SER A 203 -7.21 -12.58 0.06
N VAL A 204 -6.31 -11.62 -0.18
CA VAL A 204 -6.57 -10.41 -0.98
C VAL A 204 -5.65 -10.42 -2.19
N MET A 205 -6.21 -10.19 -3.37
CA MET A 205 -5.47 -9.93 -4.60
C MET A 205 -5.69 -8.48 -5.04
N ALA A 206 -4.67 -7.85 -5.59
CA ALA A 206 -4.79 -6.54 -6.23
C ALA A 206 -4.58 -6.63 -7.73
N LEU A 207 -5.39 -5.89 -8.49
CA LEU A 207 -5.14 -5.51 -9.87
C LEU A 207 -4.93 -3.99 -9.91
N PHE A 208 -3.78 -3.56 -10.38
CA PHE A 208 -3.52 -2.18 -10.73
C PHE A 208 -3.39 -2.08 -12.25
N ALA A 209 -4.29 -1.33 -12.90
CA ALA A 209 -4.35 -1.17 -14.35
C ALA A 209 -4.26 0.31 -14.72
N ASP A 210 -3.10 0.71 -15.18
CA ASP A 210 -2.75 2.06 -15.59
C ASP A 210 -1.95 2.02 -16.90
N ASP A 211 -0.84 2.75 -17.02
CA ASP A 211 0.10 2.61 -18.14
C ASP A 211 0.74 1.22 -18.19
N SER A 212 0.89 0.58 -17.04
CA SER A 212 1.28 -0.82 -16.88
C SER A 212 0.24 -1.60 -16.08
N ILE A 213 0.26 -2.92 -16.23
CA ILE A 213 -0.60 -3.83 -15.45
C ILE A 213 0.25 -4.48 -14.37
N ALA A 214 -0.23 -4.45 -13.13
CA ALA A 214 0.43 -5.10 -12.02
C ALA A 214 -0.57 -5.84 -11.13
N CYS A 215 -0.20 -7.05 -10.73
CA CYS A 215 -0.98 -7.88 -9.82
C CYS A 215 -0.13 -8.30 -8.62
N ALA A 216 -0.77 -8.52 -7.48
CA ALA A 216 -0.15 -9.09 -6.29
C ALA A 216 -1.19 -9.83 -5.47
N ILE A 217 -0.73 -10.79 -4.65
CA ILE A 217 -1.59 -11.62 -3.79
C ILE A 217 -1.02 -11.68 -2.38
N SER A 218 -1.90 -11.70 -1.38
CA SER A 218 -1.52 -11.91 0.02
C SER A 218 -1.34 -13.39 0.33
N HIS A 219 -0.23 -13.71 0.99
CA HIS A 219 0.05 -15.01 1.57
C HIS A 219 0.24 -14.91 3.08
N PRO A 220 0.24 -16.03 3.83
CA PRO A 220 0.56 -16.02 5.26
C PRO A 220 1.91 -15.37 5.58
N ASP A 221 2.87 -15.47 4.65
CA ASP A 221 4.24 -15.00 4.81
C ASP A 221 4.49 -13.57 4.31
N GLY A 222 3.54 -12.97 3.62
CA GLY A 222 3.64 -11.60 3.11
C GLY A 222 2.87 -11.42 1.81
N VAL A 223 3.26 -10.45 1.00
CA VAL A 223 2.68 -10.18 -0.30
C VAL A 223 3.63 -10.61 -1.40
N GLU A 224 3.10 -11.35 -2.36
CA GLU A 224 3.81 -11.83 -3.55
C GLU A 224 3.30 -11.07 -4.79
N PRO A 225 4.19 -10.40 -5.54
CA PRO A 225 3.84 -9.84 -6.85
C PRO A 225 3.61 -10.99 -7.84
N ILE A 226 2.59 -10.85 -8.70
CA ILE A 226 2.28 -11.80 -9.76
C ILE A 226 2.76 -11.20 -11.07
N GLU A 227 3.62 -11.92 -11.78
CA GLU A 227 4.03 -11.53 -13.12
C GLU A 227 2.85 -11.72 -14.09
N VAL A 228 2.54 -10.66 -14.85
CA VAL A 228 1.47 -10.65 -15.84
C VAL A 228 1.96 -10.08 -17.15
N GLU A 229 1.42 -10.59 -18.26
CA GLU A 229 1.71 -10.06 -19.59
C GLU A 229 1.14 -8.66 -19.73
N GLN A 230 1.95 -7.74 -20.19
CA GLN A 230 1.59 -6.35 -20.38
C GLN A 230 0.72 -6.16 -21.64
N GLY A 231 1.24 -6.45 -22.79
CA GLY A 231 0.57 -6.55 -24.09
C GLY A 231 -0.51 -5.50 -24.38
N GLU A 232 -1.63 -5.98 -24.91
CA GLU A 232 -2.79 -5.16 -25.31
C GLU A 232 -3.56 -4.55 -24.15
N LEU A 233 -3.34 -5.01 -22.91
CA LEU A 233 -4.05 -4.53 -21.72
C LEU A 233 -3.49 -3.23 -21.17
N THR A 234 -2.28 -2.83 -21.55
CA THR A 234 -1.68 -1.54 -21.18
C THR A 234 -2.38 -0.37 -21.87
N THR A 235 -2.17 0.86 -21.37
CA THR A 235 -2.67 2.08 -22.04
C THR A 235 -2.09 2.20 -23.46
N GLN A 236 -0.81 1.91 -23.64
CA GLN A 236 -0.19 1.95 -24.98
C GLN A 236 -0.76 0.87 -25.91
N GLY A 237 -1.02 -0.33 -25.40
CA GLY A 237 -1.66 -1.40 -26.16
C GLY A 237 -3.07 -1.02 -26.64
N LEU A 238 -3.86 -0.38 -25.76
CA LEU A 238 -5.17 0.18 -26.10
C LEU A 238 -5.07 1.26 -27.20
N ILE A 239 -4.16 2.24 -27.04
CA ILE A 239 -3.98 3.33 -28.03
C ILE A 239 -3.59 2.76 -29.40
N ASN A 240 -2.68 1.79 -29.44
CA ASN A 240 -2.29 1.12 -30.65
C ASN A 240 -3.46 0.36 -31.32
N ALA A 241 -4.31 -0.28 -30.51
CA ALA A 241 -5.49 -0.99 -30.98
C ALA A 241 -6.57 -0.05 -31.55
N ILE A 242 -6.72 1.15 -30.99
CA ILE A 242 -7.60 2.21 -31.51
C ILE A 242 -7.06 2.75 -32.85
N GLY A 243 -5.74 2.92 -32.98
CA GLY A 243 -5.08 3.28 -34.25
C GLY A 243 -5.44 4.66 -34.79
N VAL A 244 -5.81 5.62 -33.94
CA VAL A 244 -6.23 6.95 -34.35
C VAL A 244 -5.22 8.01 -33.87
N GLU A 245 -4.71 8.81 -34.80
CA GLU A 245 -3.56 9.70 -34.61
C GLU A 245 -3.73 10.74 -33.49
N ASN A 246 -4.94 11.22 -33.25
CA ASN A 246 -5.23 12.21 -32.22
C ASN A 246 -5.60 11.61 -30.85
N ILE A 247 -5.61 10.30 -30.68
CA ILE A 247 -5.76 9.61 -29.40
C ILE A 247 -4.37 9.16 -28.94
N ARG A 248 -3.82 9.83 -27.94
CA ARG A 248 -2.48 9.59 -27.42
C ARG A 248 -2.46 9.19 -25.94
N THR A 249 -3.56 9.41 -25.25
CA THR A 249 -3.73 9.12 -23.82
C THR A 249 -5.02 8.35 -23.57
N LEU A 250 -5.15 7.70 -22.43
CA LEU A 250 -6.41 7.09 -22.02
C LEU A 250 -7.53 8.13 -21.95
N LYS A 251 -7.24 9.33 -21.45
CA LYS A 251 -8.21 10.41 -21.37
C LYS A 251 -8.76 10.83 -22.73
N ASP A 252 -7.90 10.87 -23.76
CA ASP A 252 -8.35 11.14 -25.14
C ASP A 252 -9.31 10.03 -25.60
N ALA A 253 -8.98 8.76 -25.33
CA ALA A 253 -9.82 7.63 -25.69
C ALA A 253 -11.18 7.64 -24.99
N VAL A 254 -11.21 7.97 -23.69
CA VAL A 254 -12.45 8.01 -22.90
C VAL A 254 -13.37 9.15 -23.33
N THR A 255 -12.81 10.28 -23.76
CA THR A 255 -13.58 11.45 -24.24
C THR A 255 -13.99 11.35 -25.69
N ASP A 256 -13.46 10.38 -26.43
CA ASP A 256 -13.82 10.18 -27.84
C ASP A 256 -15.22 9.58 -27.99
N SER A 257 -16.01 10.14 -28.88
CA SER A 257 -17.41 9.75 -29.09
C SER A 257 -17.63 8.60 -30.07
N ARG A 258 -16.57 8.08 -30.71
CA ARG A 258 -16.66 7.00 -31.70
C ARG A 258 -16.99 5.67 -31.03
N GLU A 259 -17.89 4.91 -31.66
CA GLU A 259 -18.27 3.58 -31.20
C GLU A 259 -17.09 2.60 -31.19
N ASP A 260 -16.21 2.66 -32.18
CA ASP A 260 -15.02 1.80 -32.25
C ASP A 260 -14.06 2.04 -31.08
N THR A 261 -13.90 3.31 -30.66
CA THR A 261 -13.09 3.65 -29.49
C THR A 261 -13.70 3.09 -28.21
N ARG A 262 -15.03 3.25 -28.02
CA ARG A 262 -15.74 2.63 -26.89
C ARG A 262 -15.64 1.11 -26.91
N TYR A 263 -15.76 0.50 -28.08
CA TYR A 263 -15.59 -0.95 -28.22
C TYR A 263 -14.18 -1.42 -27.80
N ALA A 264 -13.12 -0.67 -28.16
CA ALA A 264 -11.75 -0.97 -27.78
C ALA A 264 -11.55 -0.86 -26.25
N LEU A 265 -12.12 0.17 -25.61
CA LEU A 265 -12.12 0.35 -24.15
C LEU A 265 -12.85 -0.82 -23.44
N ASP A 266 -14.02 -1.22 -23.93
CA ASP A 266 -14.77 -2.33 -23.39
C ASP A 266 -14.05 -3.68 -23.62
N ARG A 267 -13.36 -3.85 -24.73
CA ARG A 267 -12.52 -5.03 -25.01
C ARG A 267 -11.37 -5.11 -24.00
N ARG A 268 -10.67 -3.98 -23.72
CA ARG A 268 -9.64 -3.90 -22.68
C ARG A 268 -10.21 -4.29 -21.31
N ALA A 269 -11.37 -3.75 -20.95
CA ALA A 269 -12.01 -4.05 -19.66
C ALA A 269 -12.36 -5.54 -19.52
N ARG A 270 -12.87 -6.18 -20.59
CA ARG A 270 -13.09 -7.64 -20.61
C ARG A 270 -11.79 -8.41 -20.50
N GLY A 271 -10.74 -7.99 -21.21
CA GLY A 271 -9.41 -8.62 -21.12
C GLY A 271 -8.82 -8.57 -19.71
N LEU A 272 -8.95 -7.42 -19.02
CA LEU A 272 -8.58 -7.30 -17.60
C LEU A 272 -9.42 -8.22 -16.71
N GLY A 273 -10.70 -8.39 -17.02
CA GLY A 273 -11.60 -9.33 -16.34
C GLY A 273 -11.18 -10.79 -16.55
N ALA A 274 -10.84 -11.18 -17.77
CA ALA A 274 -10.33 -12.52 -18.09
C ALA A 274 -8.99 -12.82 -17.39
N LEU A 275 -8.07 -11.84 -17.35
CA LEU A 275 -6.83 -11.94 -16.58
C LEU A 275 -7.12 -12.25 -15.11
N VAL A 276 -7.99 -11.48 -14.46
CA VAL A 276 -8.37 -11.70 -13.05
C VAL A 276 -9.04 -13.05 -12.87
N ALA A 277 -9.93 -13.46 -13.76
CA ALA A 277 -10.61 -14.77 -13.71
C ALA A 277 -9.59 -15.92 -13.78
N GLY A 278 -8.59 -15.81 -14.67
CA GLY A 278 -7.49 -16.78 -14.75
C GLY A 278 -6.67 -16.85 -13.46
N LEU A 279 -6.34 -15.69 -12.87
CA LEU A 279 -5.63 -15.64 -11.59
C LEU A 279 -6.48 -16.21 -10.43
N CYS A 280 -7.78 -15.99 -10.44
CA CYS A 280 -8.70 -16.59 -9.47
C CYS A 280 -8.65 -18.12 -9.49
N SER A 281 -8.42 -18.72 -10.65
CA SER A 281 -8.28 -20.18 -10.78
C SER A 281 -7.05 -20.73 -10.04
N ASN A 282 -5.99 -19.95 -9.97
CA ASN A 282 -4.73 -20.36 -9.34
C ASN A 282 -4.66 -20.00 -7.84
N TYR A 283 -5.22 -18.86 -7.45
CA TYR A 283 -5.01 -18.26 -6.13
C TYR A 283 -6.26 -18.24 -5.25
N SER A 284 -7.46 -18.37 -5.83
CA SER A 284 -8.75 -18.34 -5.11
C SER A 284 -8.85 -17.20 -4.07
N PRO A 285 -8.63 -15.93 -4.46
CA PRO A 285 -8.70 -14.81 -3.53
C PRO A 285 -10.13 -14.63 -3.00
N ALA A 286 -10.28 -14.22 -1.75
CA ALA A 286 -11.58 -13.85 -1.20
C ALA A 286 -12.02 -12.45 -1.67
N THR A 287 -11.05 -11.54 -1.83
CA THR A 287 -11.28 -10.17 -2.31
C THR A 287 -10.29 -9.83 -3.42
N VAL A 288 -10.78 -9.17 -4.47
CA VAL A 288 -9.95 -8.55 -5.51
C VAL A 288 -10.13 -7.04 -5.43
N VAL A 289 -9.05 -6.34 -5.10
CA VAL A 289 -9.00 -4.87 -5.09
C VAL A 289 -8.52 -4.38 -6.44
N VAL A 290 -9.30 -3.51 -7.06
CA VAL A 290 -9.06 -3.00 -8.41
C VAL A 290 -8.78 -1.50 -8.33
N ALA A 291 -7.68 -1.06 -8.94
CA ALA A 291 -7.27 0.34 -8.97
C ALA A 291 -6.60 0.69 -10.31
N GLY A 292 -6.41 1.97 -10.54
CA GLY A 292 -5.73 2.51 -11.72
C GLY A 292 -6.65 3.23 -12.69
N SER A 293 -6.06 4.00 -13.59
CA SER A 293 -6.75 4.88 -14.55
C SER A 293 -7.76 4.14 -15.43
N ALA A 294 -7.50 2.85 -15.75
CA ALA A 294 -8.42 2.02 -16.53
C ALA A 294 -9.85 1.96 -15.97
N PHE A 295 -10.04 2.24 -14.68
CA PHE A 295 -11.34 2.22 -13.99
C PHE A 295 -11.72 3.56 -13.39
N ILE A 296 -10.72 4.36 -12.98
CA ILE A 296 -10.95 5.69 -12.37
C ILE A 296 -11.33 6.69 -13.46
N ASP A 297 -10.59 6.71 -14.58
CA ASP A 297 -10.82 7.64 -15.69
C ASP A 297 -11.90 7.12 -16.66
N ASP A 298 -12.11 5.79 -16.71
CA ASP A 298 -13.20 5.15 -17.45
C ASP A 298 -14.13 4.34 -16.53
N PRO A 299 -15.06 4.99 -15.81
CA PRO A 299 -16.00 4.28 -14.93
C PRO A 299 -16.88 3.23 -15.64
N LEU A 300 -17.08 3.37 -16.97
CA LEU A 300 -17.86 2.43 -17.77
C LEU A 300 -17.16 1.06 -17.90
N ALA A 301 -15.82 1.02 -17.76
CA ALA A 301 -15.03 -0.21 -17.80
C ALA A 301 -15.39 -1.19 -16.66
N SER A 302 -15.91 -0.69 -15.54
CA SER A 302 -16.21 -1.51 -14.36
C SER A 302 -17.26 -2.59 -14.61
N ALA A 303 -18.27 -2.31 -15.43
CA ALA A 303 -19.36 -3.26 -15.70
C ALA A 303 -18.91 -4.43 -16.61
N PRO A 304 -18.25 -4.22 -17.77
CA PRO A 304 -17.74 -5.33 -18.59
C PRO A 304 -16.66 -6.13 -17.84
N PHE A 305 -15.78 -5.49 -17.10
CA PHE A 305 -14.79 -6.14 -16.22
C PHE A 305 -15.46 -7.11 -15.23
N ALA A 306 -16.37 -6.60 -14.39
CA ALA A 306 -17.02 -7.39 -13.35
C ALA A 306 -17.87 -8.54 -13.92
N ARG A 307 -18.51 -8.33 -15.08
CA ARG A 307 -19.27 -9.41 -15.76
C ARG A 307 -18.34 -10.54 -16.20
N THR A 308 -17.19 -10.21 -16.80
CA THR A 308 -16.22 -11.21 -17.24
C THR A 308 -15.65 -11.99 -16.06
N VAL A 309 -15.23 -11.30 -14.98
CA VAL A 309 -14.78 -12.01 -13.77
C VAL A 309 -15.83 -12.99 -13.25
N ARG A 310 -17.09 -12.55 -13.13
CA ARG A 310 -18.17 -13.40 -12.61
C ARG A 310 -18.52 -14.57 -13.52
N SER A 311 -18.36 -14.44 -14.84
CA SER A 311 -18.69 -15.50 -15.79
C SER A 311 -17.57 -16.52 -16.01
N GLU A 312 -16.30 -16.12 -15.82
CA GLU A 312 -15.14 -16.93 -16.18
C GLU A 312 -14.34 -17.43 -14.95
N ALA A 313 -14.42 -16.74 -13.80
CA ALA A 313 -13.73 -17.20 -12.61
C ALA A 313 -14.40 -18.45 -12.01
N ASN A 314 -13.59 -19.38 -11.52
CA ASN A 314 -14.03 -20.58 -10.80
C ASN A 314 -14.35 -20.33 -9.32
N CYS A 315 -14.13 -19.11 -8.82
CA CYS A 315 -14.48 -18.63 -7.48
C CYS A 315 -15.29 -17.32 -7.58
N SER A 316 -15.87 -16.87 -6.49
CA SER A 316 -16.68 -15.64 -6.44
C SER A 316 -16.05 -14.62 -5.50
N PRO A 317 -14.94 -13.96 -5.91
CA PRO A 317 -14.32 -12.98 -5.06
C PRO A 317 -15.19 -11.73 -4.89
N GLU A 318 -15.10 -11.08 -3.75
CA GLU A 318 -15.58 -9.72 -3.60
C GLU A 318 -14.74 -8.79 -4.50
N LEU A 319 -15.39 -8.03 -5.40
CA LEU A 319 -14.72 -7.04 -6.24
C LEU A 319 -14.86 -5.67 -5.60
N ARG A 320 -13.73 -5.04 -5.26
CA ARG A 320 -13.69 -3.71 -4.67
C ARG A 320 -12.84 -2.76 -5.50
N LEU A 321 -13.47 -1.71 -6.02
CA LEU A 321 -12.79 -0.68 -6.80
C LEU A 321 -12.40 0.49 -5.89
N ILE A 322 -11.16 0.99 -6.05
CA ILE A 322 -10.73 2.23 -5.40
C ILE A 322 -11.14 3.38 -6.32
N PRO A 323 -11.96 4.34 -5.83
CA PRO A 323 -12.68 5.25 -6.72
C PRO A 323 -11.86 6.45 -7.20
N THR A 324 -10.74 6.78 -6.56
CA THR A 324 -9.95 7.97 -6.90
C THR A 324 -8.44 7.72 -6.86
N HIS A 325 -7.68 8.39 -7.75
CA HIS A 325 -6.23 8.36 -7.73
C HIS A 325 -5.66 8.81 -6.38
N ARG A 326 -6.27 9.80 -5.75
CA ARG A 326 -5.80 10.35 -4.47
C ARG A 326 -5.87 9.31 -3.34
N GLU A 327 -6.90 8.49 -3.32
CA GLU A 327 -7.02 7.39 -2.34
C GLU A 327 -5.96 6.32 -2.59
N VAL A 328 -5.74 5.91 -3.85
CA VAL A 328 -4.70 4.95 -4.20
C VAL A 328 -3.35 5.42 -3.69
N VAL A 329 -2.88 6.60 -4.12
CA VAL A 329 -1.52 7.08 -3.79
C VAL A 329 -1.32 7.29 -2.30
N ARG A 330 -2.35 7.78 -1.59
CA ARG A 330 -2.32 7.95 -0.13
C ARG A 330 -2.19 6.60 0.58
N ASP A 331 -3.00 5.62 0.18
CA ASP A 331 -3.09 4.34 0.87
C ASP A 331 -1.86 3.48 0.63
N ILE A 332 -1.29 3.48 -0.58
CA ILE A 332 -0.04 2.76 -0.86
C ILE A 332 1.17 3.44 -0.18
N ALA A 333 1.25 4.77 -0.20
CA ALA A 333 2.30 5.51 0.50
C ALA A 333 2.26 5.25 2.01
N ARG A 334 1.06 5.28 2.62
CA ARG A 334 0.86 4.94 4.03
C ARG A 334 1.29 3.51 4.34
N ALA A 335 0.86 2.56 3.51
CA ALA A 335 1.13 1.14 3.73
C ALA A 335 2.63 0.86 3.73
N VAL A 336 3.38 1.36 2.76
CA VAL A 336 4.82 1.12 2.69
C VAL A 336 5.59 1.88 3.77
N ALA A 337 5.17 3.11 4.13
CA ALA A 337 5.78 3.89 5.21
C ALA A 337 5.71 3.17 6.56
N LEU A 338 4.58 2.54 6.84
CA LEU A 338 4.32 1.87 8.11
C LEU A 338 4.75 0.40 8.14
N ASP A 339 5.05 -0.22 7.00
CA ASP A 339 5.31 -1.65 6.92
C ASP A 339 6.37 -2.13 7.91
N ARG A 340 7.52 -1.46 7.93
CA ARG A 340 8.65 -1.86 8.78
C ARG A 340 8.33 -1.77 10.27
N VAL A 341 7.72 -0.68 10.71
CA VAL A 341 7.38 -0.49 12.13
C VAL A 341 6.26 -1.44 12.58
N LEU A 342 5.31 -1.75 11.72
CA LEU A 342 4.23 -2.70 12.06
C LEU A 342 4.71 -4.15 12.10
N ARG A 343 5.67 -4.52 11.24
CA ARG A 343 6.27 -5.87 11.24
C ARG A 343 7.23 -6.11 12.41
N GLU A 344 8.07 -5.13 12.70
CA GLU A 344 9.20 -5.27 13.63
C GLU A 344 9.36 -4.03 14.52
N PRO A 345 8.32 -3.67 15.33
CA PRO A 345 8.32 -2.42 16.08
C PRO A 345 9.56 -2.24 16.98
N LEU A 346 9.95 -3.28 17.71
CA LEU A 346 11.06 -3.19 18.65
C LEU A 346 12.43 -3.05 17.96
N LYS A 347 12.58 -3.49 16.71
CA LYS A 347 13.79 -3.25 15.92
C LYS A 347 13.90 -1.83 15.41
N VAL A 348 12.76 -1.18 15.13
CA VAL A 348 12.72 0.23 14.69
C VAL A 348 12.96 1.16 15.89
N ALA A 349 12.48 0.82 17.08
CA ALA A 349 12.66 1.62 18.30
C ALA A 349 14.11 1.64 18.80
N GLY A 350 14.85 0.56 18.61
CA GLY A 350 16.25 0.43 19.08
C GLY A 350 17.29 1.13 18.20
N ARG A 351 16.87 1.96 17.24
CA ARG A 351 17.75 2.73 16.32
C ARG A 351 17.70 4.22 16.57
#